data_4e117ccd9fa951c71f7e3803f00f6553
#
_entry.id   4e117ccd9fa951c71f7e3803f00f6553
#
_cell.length_a   1.000
_cell.length_b   1.000
_cell.length_c   1.000
_cell.angle_alpha   90.00
_cell.angle_beta   90.00
_cell.angle_gamma   90.00
#
_symmetry.space_group_name_H-M   'P 1'
#
loop_
_entity.id
_entity.type
_entity.pdbx_description
1 polymer ?
#
loop_
_entity_poly.entity_id
_entity_poly.type
_entity_poly.pdbx_seq_one_letter_code
_entity_poly.pdbx_strand_id
1 'polypeptide(L)'
;MKRRILLVDDDVAVLLTLKAVLEMNQFDVETASSGAEAVKKMRSGVYQMVITDARMETEDAGLHVLRAARKQRYNPATALLTAFPPVDGDWKEAGAQTLLVKPVGTKDLLRQIEALLIGHEDEKRGQNKSPRRQTPAAHRGRGKRVS
;
A
#
# COMPACT_ATOMS: atom_id res chain seq x y z
N MET A 1 8.92 2.79 17.34
CA MET A 1 8.07 1.64 16.94
C MET A 1 8.26 1.35 15.46
N LYS A 2 8.43 0.07 15.13
CA LYS A 2 8.61 -0.34 13.73
C LYS A 2 7.30 -0.26 12.98
N ARG A 3 7.39 0.16 11.73
CA ARG A 3 6.23 0.09 10.84
C ARG A 3 5.99 -1.35 10.44
N ARG A 4 4.74 -1.77 10.44
CA ARG A 4 4.35 -3.13 10.10
C ARG A 4 3.86 -3.19 8.66
N ILE A 5 4.40 -4.16 7.92
CA ILE A 5 4.05 -4.40 6.52
C ILE A 5 3.45 -5.80 6.40
N LEU A 6 2.32 -5.90 5.72
CA LEU A 6 1.78 -7.19 5.30
C LEU A 6 2.19 -7.42 3.85
N LEU A 7 2.94 -8.48 3.63
CA LEU A 7 3.46 -8.83 2.31
C LEU A 7 2.74 -10.06 1.80
N VAL A 8 2.09 -9.95 0.66
CA VAL A 8 1.22 -11.01 0.12
C VAL A 8 1.71 -11.47 -1.24
N ASP A 9 2.07 -12.74 -1.35
CA ASP A 9 2.50 -13.34 -2.60
C ASP A 9 2.41 -14.86 -2.44
N ASP A 10 2.00 -15.58 -3.48
CA ASP A 10 1.94 -17.02 -3.43
C ASP A 10 3.30 -17.69 -3.71
N ASP A 11 4.30 -16.92 -4.11
CA ASP A 11 5.65 -17.40 -4.30
C ASP A 11 6.42 -17.27 -2.98
N VAL A 12 6.67 -18.39 -2.32
CA VAL A 12 7.34 -18.42 -1.01
C VAL A 12 8.75 -17.85 -1.09
N ALA A 13 9.46 -18.05 -2.19
CA ALA A 13 10.80 -17.50 -2.35
C ALA A 13 10.78 -15.98 -2.38
N VAL A 14 9.80 -15.39 -3.05
CA VAL A 14 9.62 -13.94 -3.08
C VAL A 14 9.30 -13.43 -1.67
N LEU A 15 8.39 -14.08 -0.96
CA LEU A 15 8.04 -13.69 0.40
C LEU A 15 9.25 -13.69 1.33
N LEU A 16 10.03 -14.77 1.31
CA LEU A 16 11.17 -14.89 2.20
C LEU A 16 12.25 -13.86 1.88
N THR A 17 12.50 -13.63 0.59
CA THR A 17 13.52 -12.68 0.17
C THR A 17 13.15 -11.25 0.55
N LEU A 18 11.94 -10.83 0.23
CA LEU A 18 11.50 -9.48 0.52
C LEU A 18 11.33 -9.25 2.03
N LYS A 19 10.84 -10.27 2.75
CA LYS A 19 10.73 -10.17 4.19
C LYS A 19 12.10 -9.92 4.83
N ALA A 20 13.12 -10.70 4.40
CA ALA A 20 14.46 -10.54 4.93
C ALA A 20 15.02 -9.13 4.68
N VAL A 21 14.86 -8.62 3.46
CA VAL A 21 15.33 -7.28 3.11
C VAL A 21 14.63 -6.22 3.96
N LEU A 22 13.33 -6.31 4.10
CA LEU A 22 12.56 -5.30 4.84
C LEU A 22 12.86 -5.36 6.34
N GLU A 23 13.01 -6.55 6.89
CA GLU A 23 13.33 -6.69 8.31
C GLU A 23 14.74 -6.17 8.63
N MET A 24 15.68 -6.32 7.72
CA MET A 24 17.00 -5.74 7.87
C MET A 24 16.98 -4.22 7.86
N ASN A 25 15.91 -3.63 7.35
CA ASN A 25 15.75 -2.18 7.26
C ASN A 25 14.70 -1.65 8.24
N GLN A 26 14.52 -2.35 9.34
CA GLN A 26 13.75 -1.89 10.50
C GLN A 26 12.23 -1.91 10.29
N PHE A 27 11.74 -2.74 9.38
CA PHE A 27 10.31 -3.00 9.27
C PHE A 27 9.95 -4.29 9.99
N ASP A 28 8.72 -4.37 10.48
CA ASP A 28 8.16 -5.58 11.04
C ASP A 28 7.25 -6.19 9.96
N VAL A 29 7.57 -7.38 9.47
CA VAL A 29 6.91 -7.94 8.31
C VAL A 29 6.16 -9.21 8.63
N GLU A 30 4.86 -9.23 8.29
CA GLU A 30 4.11 -10.47 8.26
C GLU A 30 3.82 -10.84 6.81
N THR A 31 3.72 -12.13 6.55
CA THR A 31 3.49 -12.62 5.19
C THR A 31 2.17 -13.36 5.09
N ALA A 32 1.59 -13.35 3.90
CA ALA A 32 0.42 -14.15 3.56
C ALA A 32 0.66 -14.76 2.19
N SER A 33 0.29 -16.00 2.00
CA SER A 33 0.52 -16.72 0.74
C SER A 33 -0.70 -16.76 -0.16
N SER A 34 -1.78 -16.13 0.25
CA SER A 34 -3.01 -16.02 -0.55
C SER A 34 -3.78 -14.78 -0.18
N GLY A 35 -4.69 -14.37 -1.06
CA GLY A 35 -5.57 -13.24 -0.76
C GLY A 35 -6.46 -13.51 0.45
N ALA A 36 -6.97 -14.73 0.57
CA ALA A 36 -7.82 -15.09 1.70
C ALA A 36 -7.07 -14.99 3.03
N GLU A 37 -5.84 -15.47 3.07
CA GLU A 37 -5.01 -15.36 4.27
C GLU A 37 -4.72 -13.89 4.59
N ALA A 38 -4.44 -13.08 3.56
CA ALA A 38 -4.17 -11.66 3.74
C ALA A 38 -5.35 -10.93 4.36
N VAL A 39 -6.55 -11.18 3.86
CA VAL A 39 -7.75 -10.54 4.38
C VAL A 39 -7.97 -10.91 5.85
N LYS A 40 -7.75 -12.18 6.18
CA LYS A 40 -7.89 -12.64 7.56
C LYS A 40 -6.90 -11.92 8.48
N LYS A 41 -5.65 -11.79 8.05
CA LYS A 41 -4.63 -11.11 8.84
C LYS A 41 -4.92 -9.62 9.01
N MET A 42 -5.44 -8.98 7.96
CA MET A 42 -5.81 -7.58 8.05
C MET A 42 -6.90 -7.30 9.08
N ARG A 43 -7.79 -8.26 9.31
CA ARG A 43 -8.86 -8.12 10.30
C ARG A 43 -8.36 -8.26 11.73
N SER A 44 -7.28 -9.00 11.93
CA SER A 44 -6.77 -9.28 13.27
C SER A 44 -5.52 -8.48 13.64
N GLY A 45 -4.99 -7.69 12.75
CA GLY A 45 -3.79 -6.91 12.99
C GLY A 45 -3.91 -5.50 12.43
N VAL A 46 -2.89 -4.70 12.68
CA VAL A 46 -2.80 -3.33 12.15
C VAL A 46 -1.50 -3.23 11.36
N TYR A 47 -1.61 -2.73 10.13
CA TYR A 47 -0.47 -2.61 9.23
C TYR A 47 -0.38 -1.19 8.69
N GLN A 48 0.83 -0.67 8.60
CA GLN A 48 1.06 0.63 7.99
C GLN A 48 1.09 0.54 6.47
N MET A 49 1.40 -0.66 5.95
CA MET A 49 1.42 -0.88 4.50
C MET A 49 1.01 -2.31 4.17
N VAL A 50 0.31 -2.47 3.05
CA VAL A 50 0.00 -3.77 2.46
C VAL A 50 0.59 -3.81 1.07
N ILE A 51 1.45 -4.79 0.80
CA ILE A 51 2.05 -5.01 -0.52
C ILE A 51 1.54 -6.36 -0.99
N THR A 52 0.89 -6.41 -2.14
CA THR A 52 0.32 -7.66 -2.63
C THR A 52 0.69 -7.94 -4.08
N ASP A 53 0.97 -9.21 -4.38
CA ASP A 53 1.04 -9.67 -5.75
C ASP A 53 -0.34 -9.53 -6.40
N ALA A 54 -0.36 -9.34 -7.71
CA ALA A 54 -1.59 -9.15 -8.46
C ALA A 54 -2.37 -10.45 -8.66
N ARG A 55 -1.65 -11.54 -8.94
CA ARG A 55 -2.26 -12.83 -9.24
C ARG A 55 -1.80 -13.87 -8.24
N MET A 56 -2.74 -14.57 -7.66
CA MET A 56 -2.43 -15.64 -6.70
C MET A 56 -3.40 -16.79 -6.93
N GLU A 57 -4.30 -17.07 -6.00
CA GLU A 57 -5.30 -18.13 -6.16
C GLU A 57 -6.29 -17.83 -7.29
N THR A 58 -6.48 -16.54 -7.63
CA THR A 58 -7.24 -16.11 -8.79
C THR A 58 -6.47 -14.99 -9.48
N GLU A 59 -6.86 -14.65 -10.72
CA GLU A 59 -6.18 -13.59 -11.47
C GLU A 59 -6.37 -12.20 -10.85
N ASP A 60 -7.43 -12.02 -10.08
CA ASP A 60 -7.74 -10.74 -9.44
C ASP A 60 -7.57 -10.75 -7.94
N ALA A 61 -6.87 -11.76 -7.40
CA ALA A 61 -6.69 -11.88 -5.95
C ALA A 61 -6.04 -10.64 -5.34
N GLY A 62 -5.04 -10.08 -5.99
CA GLY A 62 -4.38 -8.87 -5.50
C GLY A 62 -5.31 -7.67 -5.42
N LEU A 63 -6.21 -7.52 -6.39
CA LEU A 63 -7.19 -6.43 -6.37
C LEU A 63 -8.16 -6.59 -5.20
N HIS A 64 -8.55 -7.83 -4.88
CA HIS A 64 -9.39 -8.08 -3.71
C HIS A 64 -8.67 -7.72 -2.41
N VAL A 65 -7.37 -8.02 -2.32
CA VAL A 65 -6.56 -7.64 -1.16
C VAL A 65 -6.51 -6.12 -1.02
N LEU A 66 -6.29 -5.41 -2.12
CA LEU A 66 -6.25 -3.95 -2.10
C LEU A 66 -7.58 -3.35 -1.65
N ARG A 67 -8.68 -3.87 -2.15
CA ARG A 67 -10.01 -3.40 -1.73
C ARG A 67 -10.25 -3.64 -0.25
N ALA A 68 -9.84 -4.81 0.24
CA ALA A 68 -9.97 -5.11 1.67
C ALA A 68 -9.10 -4.17 2.51
N ALA A 69 -7.89 -3.86 2.04
CA ALA A 69 -7.00 -2.94 2.74
C ALA A 69 -7.62 -1.55 2.87
N ARG A 70 -8.25 -1.07 1.80
CA ARG A 70 -8.89 0.25 1.82
C ARG A 70 -10.03 0.35 2.82
N LYS A 71 -10.65 -0.77 3.17
CA LYS A 71 -11.76 -0.78 4.11
C LYS A 71 -11.30 -0.81 5.56
N GLN A 72 -10.01 -0.98 5.81
CA GLN A 72 -9.51 -1.05 7.19
C GLN A 72 -9.44 0.35 7.80
N ARG A 73 -9.87 0.45 9.06
CA ARG A 73 -9.88 1.74 9.75
C ARG A 73 -8.50 2.33 9.93
N TYR A 74 -7.48 1.49 10.01
CA TYR A 74 -6.11 1.97 10.15
C TYR A 74 -5.53 2.52 8.84
N ASN A 75 -6.27 2.41 7.74
CA ASN A 75 -5.93 3.02 6.46
C ASN A 75 -4.47 2.79 6.06
N PRO A 76 -4.08 1.57 5.69
CA PRO A 76 -2.70 1.28 5.33
C PRO A 76 -2.35 1.85 3.96
N ALA A 77 -1.08 2.19 3.75
CA ALA A 77 -0.59 2.45 2.41
C ALA A 77 -0.65 1.15 1.60
N THR A 78 -0.85 1.24 0.29
CA THR A 78 -1.05 0.06 -0.55
C THR A 78 -0.14 0.08 -1.77
N ALA A 79 0.43 -1.08 -2.09
CA ALA A 79 1.27 -1.25 -3.27
C ALA A 79 0.93 -2.58 -3.94
N LEU A 80 0.93 -2.57 -5.27
CA LEU A 80 0.74 -3.78 -6.06
C LEU A 80 2.09 -4.22 -6.60
N LEU A 81 2.44 -5.48 -6.40
CA LEU A 81 3.70 -6.06 -6.86
C LEU A 81 3.38 -7.03 -7.99
N THR A 82 3.95 -6.84 -9.17
CA THR A 82 3.62 -7.67 -10.31
C THR A 82 4.77 -7.78 -11.30
N ALA A 83 4.88 -8.95 -11.97
CA ALA A 83 5.81 -9.14 -13.06
C ALA A 83 5.28 -8.55 -14.38
N PHE A 84 3.95 -8.42 -14.47
CA PHE A 84 3.29 -7.97 -15.69
C PHE A 84 2.36 -6.81 -15.35
N PRO A 85 2.88 -5.57 -15.36
CA PRO A 85 2.05 -4.42 -14.99
C PRO A 85 0.86 -4.27 -15.95
N PRO A 86 -0.33 -4.05 -15.41
CA PRO A 86 -1.51 -3.84 -16.26
C PRO A 86 -1.38 -2.52 -17.02
N VAL A 87 -1.88 -2.52 -18.24
CA VAL A 87 -1.83 -1.32 -19.09
C VAL A 87 -2.95 -0.34 -18.77
N ASP A 88 -4.00 -0.80 -18.14
CA ASP A 88 -5.11 0.07 -17.75
C ASP A 88 -4.93 0.56 -16.30
N GLY A 89 -5.82 1.39 -15.84
CA GLY A 89 -5.74 1.99 -14.51
C GLY A 89 -6.44 1.20 -13.41
N ASP A 90 -6.82 -0.03 -13.66
CA ASP A 90 -7.62 -0.81 -12.70
C ASP A 90 -6.97 -0.94 -11.34
N TRP A 91 -5.66 -1.04 -11.29
CA TRP A 91 -4.95 -1.18 -10.03
C TRP A 91 -5.08 0.08 -9.15
N LYS A 92 -5.14 1.26 -9.77
CA LYS A 92 -5.37 2.50 -9.03
C LYS A 92 -6.80 2.57 -8.50
N GLU A 93 -7.75 2.15 -9.32
CA GLU A 93 -9.16 2.14 -8.90
C GLU A 93 -9.39 1.15 -7.77
N ALA A 94 -8.66 0.04 -7.75
CA ALA A 94 -8.74 -0.92 -6.67
C ALA A 94 -8.07 -0.43 -5.39
N GLY A 95 -7.26 0.63 -5.47
CA GLY A 95 -6.70 1.26 -4.28
C GLY A 95 -5.20 1.16 -4.11
N ALA A 96 -4.46 0.70 -5.13
CA ALA A 96 -3.00 0.72 -5.05
C ALA A 96 -2.50 2.14 -5.25
N GLN A 97 -1.63 2.58 -4.36
CA GLN A 97 -1.02 3.89 -4.46
C GLN A 97 0.24 3.84 -5.30
N THR A 98 0.87 2.68 -5.41
CA THR A 98 2.03 2.52 -6.27
C THR A 98 2.08 1.12 -6.85
N LEU A 99 2.86 0.99 -7.93
CA LEU A 99 3.07 -0.27 -8.62
C LEU A 99 4.56 -0.60 -8.55
N LEU A 100 4.86 -1.79 -8.05
CA LEU A 100 6.22 -2.31 -7.99
C LEU A 100 6.34 -3.43 -9.01
N VAL A 101 7.31 -3.34 -9.91
CA VAL A 101 7.46 -4.32 -10.98
C VAL A 101 8.57 -5.31 -10.65
N LYS A 102 8.25 -6.59 -10.71
CA LYS A 102 9.23 -7.66 -10.46
C LYS A 102 10.16 -7.80 -11.66
N PRO A 103 11.43 -8.17 -11.48
CA PRO A 103 12.12 -8.25 -10.18
C PRO A 103 12.47 -6.87 -9.66
N VAL A 104 12.31 -6.67 -8.34
CA VAL A 104 12.55 -5.37 -7.75
C VAL A 104 13.93 -5.37 -7.10
N GLY A 105 14.77 -4.42 -7.49
CA GLY A 105 16.07 -4.25 -6.85
C GLY A 105 15.89 -3.76 -5.42
N THR A 106 16.76 -4.21 -4.53
CA THR A 106 16.66 -3.92 -3.11
C THR A 106 16.60 -2.43 -2.81
N LYS A 107 17.49 -1.65 -3.40
CA LYS A 107 17.54 -0.22 -3.14
C LYS A 107 16.30 0.50 -3.67
N ASP A 108 15.83 0.09 -4.84
CA ASP A 108 14.64 0.69 -5.43
C ASP A 108 13.39 0.35 -4.62
N LEU A 109 13.29 -0.89 -4.16
CA LEU A 109 12.19 -1.31 -3.31
C LEU A 109 12.11 -0.46 -2.05
N LEU A 110 13.23 -0.34 -1.34
CA LEU A 110 13.26 0.42 -0.09
C LEU A 110 12.94 1.88 -0.32
N ARG A 111 13.50 2.47 -1.38
CA ARG A 111 13.24 3.87 -1.70
C ARG A 111 11.76 4.11 -1.97
N GLN A 112 11.14 3.25 -2.76
CA GLN A 112 9.73 3.39 -3.11
C GLN A 112 8.83 3.17 -1.89
N ILE A 113 9.14 2.19 -1.05
CA ILE A 113 8.37 1.93 0.15
C ILE A 113 8.47 3.12 1.11
N GLU A 114 9.65 3.63 1.35
CA GLU A 114 9.82 4.76 2.25
C GLU A 114 9.13 6.01 1.75
N ALA A 115 9.25 6.30 0.46
CA ALA A 115 8.58 7.45 -0.14
C ALA A 115 7.07 7.32 -0.03
N LEU A 116 6.52 6.13 -0.28
CA LEU A 116 5.09 5.89 -0.18
C LEU A 116 4.60 6.06 1.25
N LEU A 117 5.32 5.52 2.22
CA LEU A 117 4.93 5.63 3.63
C LEU A 117 4.95 7.08 4.11
N ILE A 118 6.00 7.83 3.74
CA ILE A 118 6.10 9.24 4.13
C ILE A 118 4.93 10.04 3.54
N GLY A 119 4.68 9.88 2.25
CA GLY A 119 3.58 10.57 1.60
C GLY A 119 2.23 10.22 2.19
N HIS A 120 2.01 8.93 2.46
CA HIS A 120 0.75 8.46 3.03
C HIS A 120 0.54 8.98 4.45
N GLU A 121 1.59 8.98 5.27
CA GLU A 121 1.52 9.52 6.62
C GLU A 121 1.28 11.02 6.63
N ASP A 122 1.87 11.73 5.68
CA ASP A 122 1.63 13.17 5.54
C ASP A 122 0.19 13.45 5.14
N GLU A 123 -0.38 12.67 4.24
CA GLU A 123 -1.78 12.81 3.87
C GLU A 123 -2.70 12.58 5.06
N LYS A 124 -2.41 11.57 5.89
CA LYS A 124 -3.20 11.32 7.09
C LYS A 124 -3.13 12.49 8.06
N ARG A 125 -1.94 13.06 8.27
CA ARG A 125 -1.78 14.22 9.15
C ARG A 125 -2.52 15.42 8.61
N GLY A 126 -2.45 15.63 7.30
CA GLY A 126 -3.18 16.72 6.65
C GLY A 126 -4.68 16.59 6.83
N GLN A 127 -5.20 15.39 6.66
CA GLN A 127 -6.63 15.14 6.87
C GLN A 127 -7.05 15.39 8.31
N ASN A 128 -6.20 15.00 9.27
CA ASN A 128 -6.51 15.21 10.67
C ASN A 128 -6.49 16.68 11.06
N LYS A 129 -5.74 17.50 10.35
CA LYS A 129 -5.68 18.93 10.63
C LYS A 129 -6.70 19.71 9.87
N SER A 130 -7.39 19.07 8.97
CA SER A 130 -8.06 19.76 7.95
C SER A 130 -9.32 20.51 8.25
N PRO A 131 -10.08 20.27 9.29
CA PRO A 131 -11.38 20.94 9.39
C PRO A 131 -11.37 22.41 9.18
N ARG A 132 -10.27 23.10 9.40
CA ARG A 132 -10.29 24.49 9.24
C ARG A 132 -9.60 24.97 8.06
N ARG A 133 -9.07 24.22 7.29
CA ARG A 133 -8.42 24.72 6.18
C ARG A 133 -9.16 24.63 4.98
N GLN A 134 -10.06 24.35 4.96
CA GLN A 134 -10.69 24.29 3.76
C GLN A 134 -11.39 25.42 3.38
N THR A 135 -10.92 26.03 3.54
CA THR A 135 -11.31 26.77 3.07
C THR A 135 -11.18 27.33 2.18
N PRO A 136 -10.80 27.39 2.07
CA PRO A 136 -10.74 27.77 1.21
C PRO A 136 -10.56 28.13 0.45
N ALA A 137 -10.34 28.18 0.44
CA ALA A 137 -10.58 28.51 -0.27
C ALA A 137 -10.26 28.57 -0.96
N ALA A 138 -10.01 28.54 -0.79
CA ALA A 138 -10.25 28.68 -1.42
C ALA A 138 -9.87 28.50 -2.04
N HIS A 139 -9.75 28.60 -1.47
CA HIS A 139 -9.94 28.68 -1.94
C HIS A 139 -9.75 28.42 -2.76
N ARG A 140 -9.56 28.73 -2.96
CA ARG A 140 -9.90 28.95 -3.50
C ARG A 140 -10.01 28.97 -4.25
N GLY A 141 -9.61 29.16 -4.01
CA GLY A 141 -10.14 29.60 -4.40
C GLY A 141 -10.02 29.49 -5.03
N ARG A 142 -10.18 29.44 -4.95
CA ARG A 142 -10.61 29.85 -5.40
C ARG A 142 -10.75 29.89 -5.95
N GLY A 143 -10.23 30.15 -5.88
CA GLY A 143 -10.79 30.67 -6.08
C GLY A 143 -10.64 30.52 -6.50
N LYS A 144 -10.67 30.41 -6.50
CA LYS A 144 -11.15 30.74 -6.57
C LYS A 144 -11.22 30.55 -6.80
N ARG A 145 -11.00 30.73 -6.82
CA ARG A 145 -11.51 31.11 -6.63
C ARG A 145 -11.49 31.02 -6.89
N VAL A 146 -11.07 31.17 -6.72
CA VAL A 146 -11.60 31.55 -6.66
C VAL A 146 -11.45 31.53 -6.74
N SER A 147 -11.27 31.70 -6.84
CA SER A 147 -11.67 31.99 -6.77
C SER A 147 -11.60 32.02 -6.73
#